data_850726d8ecaaef4ddc50110705f6d732
#
_entry.id   850726d8ecaaef4ddc50110705f6d732
#
_cell.length_a   1.000
_cell.length_b   1.000
_cell.length_c   1.000
_cell.angle_alpha   90.00
_cell.angle_beta   90.00
_cell.angle_gamma   90.00
#
_symmetry.space_group_name_H-M   'P 1'
#
loop_
_entity.id
_entity.type
_entity.pdbx_description
1 polymer ?
#
loop_
_entity_poly.entity_id
_entity_poly.type
_entity_poly.pdbx_seq_one_letter_code
_entity_poly.pdbx_strand_id
1 'polypeptide(L)'
;GIYIKTEGILVLGLQQIDGKNSPASCKIKAGDYILKLNAQNITTKQQFIRLLQKNGEKEVVLTLKRKNKKIKVKVQPVYSAKNKCYQIGVWIRNDTQGIGTITFIREDGTFAALGHGINDGDIGVRFLIEGGSAYRTNISSILKGKSGMPGEIIGTIDYSPQNYLGEIYANTNGGILGKITAVSYT
;
A
#
# COMPACT_ATOMS: atom_id res chain seq x y z
N GLY A 1 6.60 8.65 -12.45
CA GLY A 1 6.10 8.36 -11.11
C GLY A 1 5.05 7.28 -11.12
N ILE A 2 4.91 6.64 -10.00
CA ILE A 2 3.92 5.57 -9.81
C ILE A 2 3.08 5.83 -8.56
N TYR A 3 1.84 5.42 -8.63
CA TYR A 3 0.93 5.29 -7.50
C TYR A 3 0.37 3.87 -7.48
N ILE A 4 0.51 3.16 -6.37
CA ILE A 4 0.11 1.76 -6.25
C ILE A 4 -0.88 1.60 -5.10
N LYS A 5 -1.96 0.89 -5.37
CA LYS A 5 -2.95 0.44 -4.37
C LYS A 5 -2.66 -1.00 -3.99
N THR A 6 -2.64 -1.26 -2.69
CA THR A 6 -2.47 -2.62 -2.17
C THR A 6 -3.79 -3.42 -2.24
N GLU A 7 -3.69 -4.73 -2.31
CA GLU A 7 -4.84 -5.63 -2.16
C GLU A 7 -5.36 -5.58 -0.72
N GLY A 8 -6.33 -4.71 -0.44
CA GLY A 8 -6.78 -4.42 0.93
C GLY A 8 -5.77 -3.53 1.68
N ILE A 9 -5.68 -3.68 3.00
CA ILE A 9 -4.85 -2.85 3.86
C ILE A 9 -3.73 -3.67 4.48
N LEU A 10 -2.47 -3.33 4.17
CA LEU A 10 -1.28 -3.96 4.74
C LEU A 10 -1.12 -3.57 6.20
N VAL A 11 -0.93 -4.54 7.07
CA VAL A 11 -0.56 -4.37 8.48
C VAL A 11 0.96 -4.28 8.57
N LEU A 12 1.47 -3.17 9.07
CA LEU A 12 2.90 -2.93 9.29
C LEU A 12 3.35 -3.44 10.66
N GLY A 13 2.44 -3.44 11.65
CA GLY A 13 2.74 -3.85 13.01
C GLY A 13 1.57 -3.61 13.95
N LEU A 14 1.82 -3.90 15.21
CA LEU A 14 0.90 -3.65 16.31
C LEU A 14 1.38 -2.48 17.15
N GLN A 15 0.43 -1.76 17.76
CA GLN A 15 0.73 -0.66 18.68
C GLN A 15 -0.14 -0.76 19.94
N GLN A 16 0.37 -0.29 21.03
CA GLN A 16 -0.39 -0.14 22.26
C GLN A 16 -1.45 0.96 22.11
N ILE A 17 -2.56 0.81 22.83
CA ILE A 17 -3.62 1.81 22.95
C ILE A 17 -3.66 2.26 24.40
N ASP A 18 -3.42 3.54 24.65
CA ASP A 18 -3.41 4.14 25.98
C ASP A 18 -2.59 3.33 27.00
N GLY A 19 -1.39 2.85 26.60
CA GLY A 19 -0.48 2.05 27.42
C GLY A 19 -0.86 0.57 27.59
N LYS A 20 -1.98 0.12 27.01
CA LYS A 20 -2.42 -1.28 27.05
C LYS A 20 -2.07 -2.02 25.74
N ASN A 21 -1.87 -3.32 25.85
CA ASN A 21 -1.59 -4.15 24.68
C ASN A 21 -2.69 -4.07 23.63
N SER A 22 -2.30 -4.16 22.36
CA SER A 22 -3.20 -4.17 21.24
C SER A 22 -4.26 -5.28 21.37
N PRO A 23 -5.56 -4.99 21.18
CA PRO A 23 -6.61 -6.02 21.08
C PRO A 23 -6.39 -7.03 19.95
N ALA A 24 -5.58 -6.64 18.95
CA ALA A 24 -5.20 -7.49 17.83
C ALA A 24 -4.01 -8.42 18.15
N SER A 25 -3.40 -8.33 19.32
CA SER A 25 -2.27 -9.16 19.75
C SER A 25 -2.60 -10.64 19.59
N CYS A 26 -1.62 -11.44 19.14
CA CYS A 26 -1.72 -12.87 18.85
C CYS A 26 -2.68 -13.24 17.70
N LYS A 27 -3.45 -12.32 17.17
CA LYS A 27 -4.44 -12.55 16.09
C LYS A 27 -3.96 -12.03 14.75
N ILE A 28 -3.39 -10.84 14.74
CA ILE A 28 -2.91 -10.11 13.55
C ILE A 28 -1.39 -9.95 13.65
N LYS A 29 -0.72 -9.99 12.50
CA LYS A 29 0.75 -9.88 12.40
C LYS A 29 1.13 -8.90 11.30
N ALA A 30 2.33 -8.33 11.39
CA ALA A 30 2.93 -7.61 10.28
C ALA A 30 2.99 -8.47 9.02
N GLY A 31 2.67 -7.90 7.86
CA GLY A 31 2.54 -8.61 6.60
C GLY A 31 1.16 -9.20 6.31
N ASP A 32 0.20 -9.14 7.23
CA ASP A 32 -1.20 -9.47 6.94
C ASP A 32 -1.84 -8.35 6.11
N TYR A 33 -2.76 -8.72 5.22
CA TYR A 33 -3.63 -7.77 4.51
C TYR A 33 -5.05 -7.89 5.03
N ILE A 34 -5.63 -6.79 5.51
CA ILE A 34 -7.04 -6.73 5.91
C ILE A 34 -7.88 -6.54 4.65
N LEU A 35 -8.65 -7.55 4.28
CA LEU A 35 -9.51 -7.54 3.10
C LEU A 35 -10.95 -7.13 3.41
N LYS A 36 -11.46 -7.52 4.60
CA LYS A 36 -12.84 -7.26 5.01
C LYS A 36 -12.96 -6.99 6.49
N LEU A 37 -13.95 -6.16 6.84
CA LEU A 37 -14.45 -5.97 8.19
C LEU A 37 -15.95 -6.30 8.19
N ASN A 38 -16.39 -7.29 9.00
CA ASN A 38 -17.78 -7.76 9.08
C ASN A 38 -18.38 -8.00 7.68
N ALA A 39 -17.69 -8.77 6.83
CA ALA A 39 -18.06 -9.08 5.44
C ALA A 39 -18.03 -7.91 4.44
N GLN A 40 -17.84 -6.67 4.85
CA GLN A 40 -17.66 -5.53 3.96
C GLN A 40 -16.21 -5.46 3.45
N ASN A 41 -16.03 -5.33 2.13
CA ASN A 41 -14.71 -5.16 1.52
C ASN A 41 -14.06 -3.85 1.98
N ILE A 42 -12.76 -3.91 2.25
CA ILE A 42 -11.94 -2.76 2.66
C ILE A 42 -10.86 -2.53 1.62
N THR A 43 -10.84 -1.31 1.06
CA THR A 43 -9.84 -0.91 0.06
C THR A 43 -9.04 0.31 0.51
N THR A 44 -9.53 1.10 1.48
CA THR A 44 -8.84 2.28 1.97
C THR A 44 -8.79 2.32 3.50
N LYS A 45 -7.73 2.94 4.02
CA LYS A 45 -7.56 3.21 5.45
C LYS A 45 -8.74 4.01 6.03
N GLN A 46 -9.22 5.01 5.30
CA GLN A 46 -10.34 5.86 5.72
C GLN A 46 -11.63 5.03 5.86
N GLN A 47 -11.90 4.14 4.91
CA GLN A 47 -13.04 3.24 4.97
C GLN A 47 -12.95 2.31 6.19
N PHE A 48 -11.79 1.74 6.44
CA PHE A 48 -11.55 0.88 7.61
C PHE A 48 -11.84 1.62 8.92
N ILE A 49 -11.25 2.81 9.10
CA ILE A 49 -11.44 3.63 10.29
C ILE A 49 -12.92 3.96 10.47
N ARG A 50 -13.60 4.44 9.42
CA ARG A 50 -15.04 4.79 9.49
C ARG A 50 -15.91 3.60 9.92
N LEU A 51 -15.66 2.42 9.36
CA LEU A 51 -16.42 1.21 9.71
C LEU A 51 -16.14 0.78 11.15
N LEU A 52 -14.91 0.90 11.61
CA LEU A 52 -14.54 0.59 12.98
C LEU A 52 -15.23 1.53 13.97
N GLN A 53 -15.27 2.85 13.69
CA GLN A 53 -16.02 3.82 14.50
C GLN A 53 -17.51 3.50 14.54
N LYS A 54 -18.12 3.20 13.38
CA LYS A 54 -19.54 2.85 13.30
C LYS A 54 -19.87 1.59 14.09
N ASN A 55 -18.95 0.63 14.16
CA ASN A 55 -19.12 -0.61 14.90
C ASN A 55 -19.05 -0.41 16.43
N GLY A 56 -18.30 0.57 16.89
CA GLY A 56 -18.09 0.86 18.31
C GLY A 56 -17.33 -0.26 19.02
N GLU A 57 -17.77 -0.59 20.24
CA GLU A 57 -17.16 -1.61 21.10
C GLU A 57 -17.46 -3.06 20.66
N LYS A 58 -18.39 -3.25 19.73
CA LYS A 58 -18.78 -4.60 19.32
C LYS A 58 -17.62 -5.34 18.66
N GLU A 59 -17.48 -6.64 18.96
CA GLU A 59 -16.50 -7.50 18.31
C GLU A 59 -16.64 -7.43 16.79
N VAL A 60 -15.53 -7.28 16.08
CA VAL A 60 -15.46 -7.29 14.61
C VAL A 60 -14.82 -8.57 14.13
N VAL A 61 -15.31 -9.07 12.99
CA VAL A 61 -14.69 -10.17 12.25
C VAL A 61 -13.89 -9.59 11.11
N LEU A 62 -12.57 -9.75 11.15
CA LEU A 62 -11.66 -9.34 10.07
C LEU A 62 -11.33 -10.55 9.20
N THR A 63 -11.45 -10.39 7.87
CA THR A 63 -10.91 -11.34 6.92
C THR A 63 -9.53 -10.83 6.50
N LEU A 64 -8.51 -11.63 6.78
CA LEU A 64 -7.12 -11.32 6.48
C LEU A 64 -6.60 -12.24 5.37
N LYS A 65 -5.64 -11.74 4.58
CA LYS A 65 -4.78 -12.57 3.72
C LYS A 65 -3.41 -12.66 4.37
N ARG A 66 -3.00 -13.86 4.73
CA ARG A 66 -1.70 -14.20 5.33
C ARG A 66 -1.03 -15.26 4.47
N LYS A 67 0.14 -14.96 3.88
CA LYS A 67 0.88 -15.93 3.02
C LYS A 67 -0.05 -16.64 2.01
N ASN A 68 -0.80 -15.89 1.24
CA ASN A 68 -1.80 -16.37 0.25
C ASN A 68 -3.01 -17.16 0.82
N LYS A 69 -3.14 -17.31 2.13
CA LYS A 69 -4.32 -17.93 2.76
C LYS A 69 -5.25 -16.87 3.33
N LYS A 70 -6.55 -17.03 3.13
CA LYS A 70 -7.56 -16.21 3.79
C LYS A 70 -7.88 -16.80 5.16
N ILE A 71 -7.81 -15.99 6.20
CA ILE A 71 -8.16 -16.35 7.57
C ILE A 71 -9.15 -15.34 8.14
N LYS A 72 -9.97 -15.77 9.09
CA LYS A 72 -10.87 -14.89 9.83
C LYS A 72 -10.39 -14.80 11.27
N VAL A 73 -10.34 -13.59 11.80
CA VAL A 73 -10.02 -13.33 13.21
C VAL A 73 -11.08 -12.42 13.82
N LYS A 74 -11.35 -12.62 15.09
CA LYS A 74 -12.27 -11.80 15.86
C LYS A 74 -11.47 -10.85 16.74
N VAL A 75 -11.76 -9.57 16.69
CA VAL A 75 -11.08 -8.54 17.47
C VAL A 75 -12.11 -7.65 18.13
N GLN A 76 -11.93 -7.40 19.43
CA GLN A 76 -12.73 -6.46 20.20
C GLN A 76 -12.07 -5.06 20.10
N PRO A 77 -12.69 -4.08 19.42
CA PRO A 77 -12.18 -2.72 19.45
C PRO A 77 -12.23 -2.12 20.86
N VAL A 78 -11.30 -1.26 21.18
CA VAL A 78 -11.29 -0.50 22.44
C VAL A 78 -11.33 1.00 22.15
N TYR A 79 -12.00 1.76 23.00
CA TYR A 79 -12.03 3.20 22.90
C TYR A 79 -10.74 3.77 23.48
N SER A 80 -10.00 4.54 22.69
CA SER A 80 -8.84 5.30 23.15
C SER A 80 -9.29 6.67 23.68
N ALA A 81 -9.09 6.92 24.93
CA ALA A 81 -9.36 8.22 25.54
C ALA A 81 -8.44 9.32 24.97
N LYS A 82 -7.17 8.96 24.68
CA LYS A 82 -6.19 9.85 24.07
C LYS A 82 -6.57 10.27 22.66
N ASN A 83 -6.98 9.30 21.82
CA ASN A 83 -7.27 9.54 20.41
C ASN A 83 -8.77 9.79 20.13
N LYS A 84 -9.61 9.66 21.14
CA LYS A 84 -11.08 9.85 21.10
C LYS A 84 -11.77 9.03 19.99
N CYS A 85 -11.33 7.79 19.81
CA CYS A 85 -11.86 6.90 18.78
C CYS A 85 -11.65 5.42 19.14
N TYR A 86 -12.42 4.55 18.48
CA TYR A 86 -12.27 3.10 18.60
C TYR A 86 -11.08 2.62 17.79
N GLN A 87 -10.26 1.76 18.37
CA GLN A 87 -9.03 1.24 17.77
C GLN A 87 -8.87 -0.25 18.05
N ILE A 88 -8.11 -0.93 17.19
CA ILE A 88 -7.67 -2.32 17.41
C ILE A 88 -6.14 -2.42 17.56
N GLY A 89 -5.44 -1.29 17.58
CA GLY A 89 -4.00 -1.24 17.82
C GLY A 89 -3.16 -1.85 16.69
N VAL A 90 -3.42 -1.46 15.45
CA VAL A 90 -2.63 -1.85 14.26
C VAL A 90 -2.10 -0.63 13.52
N TRP A 91 -0.88 -0.74 13.01
CA TRP A 91 -0.33 0.16 12.01
C TRP A 91 -0.63 -0.37 10.62
N ILE A 92 -1.17 0.49 9.75
CA ILE A 92 -1.71 0.08 8.46
C ILE A 92 -1.33 1.02 7.32
N ARG A 93 -1.17 0.43 6.12
CA ARG A 93 -0.90 1.13 4.85
C ARG A 93 -1.76 0.52 3.74
N ASN A 94 -2.30 1.35 2.85
CA ASN A 94 -3.15 0.89 1.73
C ASN A 94 -2.65 1.32 0.35
N ASP A 95 -1.60 2.12 0.30
CA ASP A 95 -1.01 2.61 -0.94
C ASP A 95 0.48 2.91 -0.76
N THR A 96 1.15 3.08 -1.87
CA THR A 96 2.52 3.61 -1.92
C THR A 96 2.72 4.37 -3.21
N GLN A 97 3.65 5.29 -3.19
CA GLN A 97 4.04 6.08 -4.35
C GLN A 97 5.56 6.19 -4.43
N GLY A 98 6.06 6.45 -5.62
CA GLY A 98 7.49 6.60 -5.81
C GLY A 98 7.85 7.03 -7.22
N ILE A 99 9.11 7.40 -7.38
CA ILE A 99 9.71 7.74 -8.67
C ILE A 99 10.60 6.60 -9.08
N GLY A 100 10.51 6.22 -10.34
CA GLY A 100 11.33 5.15 -10.90
C GLY A 100 11.49 5.30 -12.40
N THR A 101 12.26 4.41 -12.99
CA THR A 101 12.56 4.43 -14.42
C THR A 101 11.83 3.30 -15.13
N ILE A 102 11.16 3.61 -16.25
CA ILE A 102 10.68 2.60 -17.18
C ILE A 102 11.89 1.98 -17.86
N THR A 103 12.02 0.66 -17.78
CA THR A 103 13.15 -0.09 -18.35
C THR A 103 12.99 -0.25 -19.85
N PHE A 104 11.79 -0.64 -20.29
CA PHE A 104 11.43 -0.75 -21.71
C PHE A 104 9.91 -0.64 -21.90
N ILE A 105 9.53 -0.29 -23.13
CA ILE A 105 8.14 -0.31 -23.62
C ILE A 105 8.13 -1.14 -24.91
N ARG A 106 7.19 -2.07 -25.01
CA ARG A 106 6.96 -2.88 -26.22
C ARG A 106 6.03 -2.13 -27.17
N GLU A 107 5.97 -2.58 -28.42
CA GLU A 107 5.09 -2.01 -29.45
C GLU A 107 3.60 -2.04 -29.06
N ASP A 108 3.17 -3.08 -28.32
CA ASP A 108 1.81 -3.20 -27.81
C ASP A 108 1.50 -2.27 -26.61
N GLY A 109 2.45 -1.42 -26.20
CA GLY A 109 2.34 -0.53 -25.05
C GLY A 109 2.64 -1.18 -23.70
N THR A 110 2.88 -2.49 -23.63
CA THR A 110 3.30 -3.15 -22.39
C THR A 110 4.66 -2.62 -21.96
N PHE A 111 4.84 -2.27 -20.69
CA PHE A 111 6.10 -1.80 -20.16
C PHE A 111 6.55 -2.57 -18.92
N ALA A 112 7.85 -2.59 -18.70
CA ALA A 112 8.46 -2.97 -17.44
C ALA A 112 9.26 -1.80 -16.85
N ALA A 113 9.28 -1.72 -15.53
CA ALA A 113 9.97 -0.66 -14.80
C ALA A 113 10.70 -1.20 -13.57
N LEU A 114 11.69 -0.46 -13.11
CA LEU A 114 12.51 -0.63 -11.92
C LEU A 114 13.55 -1.76 -11.98
N GLY A 115 13.26 -2.94 -12.50
CA GLY A 115 14.13 -4.12 -12.44
C GLY A 115 14.10 -4.86 -11.10
N HIS A 116 13.27 -4.43 -10.14
CA HIS A 116 13.03 -5.07 -8.85
C HIS A 116 11.60 -4.79 -8.39
N GLY A 117 11.06 -5.65 -7.53
CA GLY A 117 9.75 -5.43 -6.93
C GLY A 117 9.74 -4.27 -5.93
N ILE A 118 8.58 -3.67 -5.72
CA ILE A 118 8.37 -2.67 -4.68
C ILE A 118 8.01 -3.39 -3.39
N ASN A 119 8.82 -3.15 -2.37
CA ASN A 119 8.65 -3.67 -1.03
C ASN A 119 8.25 -2.54 -0.08
N ASP A 120 7.53 -2.89 0.99
CA ASP A 120 7.35 -1.99 2.10
C ASP A 120 8.69 -1.77 2.83
N GLY A 121 9.06 -0.51 3.02
CA GLY A 121 10.35 -0.16 3.63
C GLY A 121 10.46 -0.49 5.12
N ASP A 122 9.32 -0.58 5.82
CA ASP A 122 9.30 -0.82 7.27
C ASP A 122 9.41 -2.32 7.61
N ILE A 123 8.80 -3.17 6.80
CA ILE A 123 8.72 -4.62 7.07
C ILE A 123 9.37 -5.48 5.99
N GLY A 124 9.89 -4.89 4.90
CA GLY A 124 10.60 -5.58 3.82
C GLY A 124 9.73 -6.53 2.98
N VAL A 125 8.40 -6.50 3.14
CA VAL A 125 7.49 -7.38 2.42
C VAL A 125 7.10 -6.75 1.09
N ARG A 126 7.14 -7.55 0.00
CA ARG A 126 6.67 -7.09 -1.30
C ARG A 126 5.17 -6.80 -1.26
N PHE A 127 4.79 -5.62 -1.77
CA PHE A 127 3.38 -5.25 -1.86
C PHE A 127 2.61 -6.21 -2.77
N LEU A 128 1.54 -6.78 -2.24
CA LEU A 128 0.46 -7.36 -3.05
C LEU A 128 -0.40 -6.21 -3.53
N ILE A 129 -0.49 -6.04 -4.84
CA ILE A 129 -1.18 -4.89 -5.42
C ILE A 129 -2.55 -5.29 -5.99
N GLU A 130 -3.51 -4.40 -5.84
CA GLU A 130 -4.77 -4.43 -6.56
C GLU A 130 -4.59 -3.86 -7.97
N GLY A 131 -3.73 -2.85 -8.08
CA GLY A 131 -3.40 -2.14 -9.29
C GLY A 131 -2.63 -0.87 -9.00
N GLY A 132 -2.37 -0.10 -10.04
CA GLY A 132 -1.69 1.19 -9.90
C GLY A 132 -1.74 2.00 -11.17
N SER A 133 -1.15 3.18 -11.11
CA SER A 133 -1.07 4.12 -12.22
C SER A 133 0.34 4.67 -12.37
N ALA A 134 0.76 4.87 -13.60
CA ALA A 134 2.01 5.51 -13.96
C ALA A 134 1.77 6.95 -14.44
N TYR A 135 2.64 7.86 -14.05
CA TYR A 135 2.55 9.30 -14.36
C TYR A 135 3.89 9.84 -14.83
N ARG A 136 3.87 10.85 -15.67
CA ARG A 136 5.03 11.68 -15.94
C ARG A 136 5.46 12.36 -14.65
N THR A 137 6.77 12.57 -14.48
CA THR A 137 7.32 13.08 -13.23
C THR A 137 8.35 14.15 -13.55
N ASN A 138 8.29 15.25 -12.83
CA ASN A 138 9.28 16.28 -12.89
C ASN A 138 10.43 15.97 -11.92
N ILE A 139 11.62 15.73 -12.45
CA ILE A 139 12.83 15.52 -11.65
C ILE A 139 13.42 16.88 -11.28
N SER A 140 13.50 17.15 -9.99
CA SER A 140 14.06 18.41 -9.47
C SER A 140 15.55 18.31 -9.16
N SER A 141 16.01 17.14 -8.69
CA SER A 141 17.43 16.92 -8.45
C SER A 141 17.79 15.43 -8.44
N ILE A 142 19.09 15.17 -8.57
CA ILE A 142 19.65 13.82 -8.46
C ILE A 142 20.80 13.90 -7.45
N LEU A 143 20.69 13.15 -6.36
CA LEU A 143 21.77 12.91 -5.43
C LEU A 143 22.62 11.75 -5.94
N LYS A 144 23.88 12.03 -6.26
CA LYS A 144 24.79 10.97 -6.72
C LYS A 144 25.13 10.03 -5.59
N GLY A 145 25.07 8.73 -5.87
CA GLY A 145 25.50 7.69 -4.93
C GLY A 145 27.01 7.80 -4.62
N LYS A 146 27.37 7.37 -3.42
CA LYS A 146 28.75 7.19 -2.95
C LYS A 146 28.90 5.78 -2.42
N SER A 147 30.13 5.32 -2.21
CA SER A 147 30.38 4.00 -1.61
C SER A 147 29.61 3.84 -0.29
N GLY A 148 28.77 2.84 -0.20
CA GLY A 148 27.89 2.58 0.96
C GLY A 148 26.63 3.45 1.07
N MET A 149 26.41 4.40 0.16
CA MET A 149 25.23 5.27 0.11
C MET A 149 24.65 5.27 -1.31
N PRO A 150 23.51 4.67 -1.57
CA PRO A 150 22.87 4.71 -2.89
C PRO A 150 22.48 6.14 -3.26
N GLY A 151 22.46 6.42 -4.56
CA GLY A 151 21.92 7.68 -5.07
C GLY A 151 20.41 7.76 -4.95
N GLU A 152 19.87 8.97 -5.07
CA GLU A 152 18.45 9.25 -4.97
C GLU A 152 17.99 10.18 -6.07
N ILE A 153 16.82 9.90 -6.64
CA ILE A 153 16.12 10.78 -7.58
C ILE A 153 15.04 11.52 -6.81
N ILE A 154 15.13 12.85 -6.79
CA ILE A 154 14.16 13.72 -6.12
C ILE A 154 13.30 14.39 -7.19
N GLY A 155 11.97 14.33 -7.02
CA GLY A 155 11.04 14.94 -7.95
C GLY A 155 9.62 14.98 -7.39
N THR A 156 8.71 15.52 -8.22
CA THR A 156 7.30 15.66 -7.88
C THR A 156 6.47 14.87 -8.88
N ILE A 157 5.55 14.06 -8.36
CA ILE A 157 4.55 13.35 -9.16
C ILE A 157 3.31 14.24 -9.24
N ASP A 158 2.98 14.67 -10.44
CA ASP A 158 1.73 15.38 -10.71
C ASP A 158 0.69 14.35 -11.19
N TYR A 159 -0.34 14.14 -10.37
CA TYR A 159 -1.40 13.17 -10.62
C TYR A 159 -2.52 13.69 -11.54
N SER A 160 -2.29 14.82 -12.19
CA SER A 160 -3.26 15.38 -13.15
C SER A 160 -3.46 14.45 -14.35
N PRO A 161 -4.65 14.45 -14.99
CA PRO A 161 -4.95 13.56 -16.10
C PRO A 161 -3.99 13.65 -17.28
N GLN A 162 -3.44 14.85 -17.56
CA GLN A 162 -2.49 15.08 -18.64
C GLN A 162 -1.13 14.39 -18.41
N ASN A 163 -0.78 14.08 -17.17
CA ASN A 163 0.44 13.39 -16.80
C ASN A 163 0.26 11.87 -16.65
N TYR A 164 -0.96 11.39 -16.74
CA TYR A 164 -1.24 9.96 -16.70
C TYR A 164 -0.65 9.26 -17.92
N LEU A 165 0.12 8.18 -17.69
CA LEU A 165 0.77 7.40 -18.74
C LEU A 165 0.07 6.07 -18.98
N GLY A 166 -0.43 5.42 -17.93
CA GLY A 166 -1.01 4.12 -18.04
C GLY A 166 -1.19 3.40 -16.73
N GLU A 167 -1.60 2.13 -16.83
CA GLU A 167 -1.93 1.28 -15.70
C GLU A 167 -0.77 0.37 -15.30
N ILE A 168 -0.68 0.07 -14.00
CA ILE A 168 0.21 -0.93 -13.43
C ILE A 168 -0.66 -2.09 -12.96
N TYR A 169 -0.35 -3.31 -13.41
CA TYR A 169 -1.13 -4.50 -13.07
C TYR A 169 -0.34 -5.57 -12.33
N ALA A 170 0.99 -5.47 -12.24
CA ALA A 170 1.78 -6.44 -11.50
C ALA A 170 2.99 -5.81 -10.81
N ASN A 171 3.27 -6.30 -9.59
CA ASN A 171 4.50 -6.08 -8.83
C ASN A 171 5.19 -7.42 -8.62
N THR A 172 6.23 -7.67 -9.39
CA THR A 172 6.96 -8.95 -9.43
C THR A 172 8.34 -8.83 -8.81
N ASN A 173 9.07 -9.93 -8.68
CA ASN A 173 10.47 -9.90 -8.24
C ASN A 173 11.37 -9.14 -9.24
N GLY A 174 11.04 -9.23 -10.54
CA GLY A 174 11.82 -8.60 -11.62
C GLY A 174 11.39 -7.17 -11.92
N GLY A 175 10.40 -6.63 -11.21
CA GLY A 175 9.95 -5.24 -11.43
C GLY A 175 8.44 -5.08 -11.52
N ILE A 176 8.05 -3.88 -11.91
CA ILE A 176 6.68 -3.47 -12.16
C ILE A 176 6.33 -3.72 -13.62
N LEU A 177 5.15 -4.28 -13.84
CA LEU A 177 4.59 -4.44 -15.18
C LEU A 177 3.33 -3.60 -15.32
N GLY A 178 3.19 -2.97 -16.47
CA GLY A 178 2.05 -2.12 -16.78
C GLY A 178 1.80 -1.99 -18.27
N LYS A 179 0.82 -1.17 -18.61
CA LYS A 179 0.45 -0.87 -19.99
C LYS A 179 0.26 0.64 -20.16
N ILE A 180 0.92 1.23 -21.14
CA ILE A 180 0.71 2.62 -21.55
C ILE A 180 -0.66 2.68 -22.23
N THR A 181 -1.54 3.53 -21.71
CA THR A 181 -2.90 3.76 -22.24
C THR A 181 -3.09 5.21 -22.68
N ALA A 182 -2.18 6.11 -22.26
CA ALA A 182 -2.19 7.47 -22.76
C ALA A 182 -1.79 7.48 -24.25
N VAL A 183 -2.66 8.03 -25.09
CA VAL A 183 -2.31 8.28 -26.52
C VAL A 183 -1.25 9.38 -26.52
N SER A 184 -0.05 9.04 -26.96
CA SER A 184 1.00 10.04 -27.23
C SER A 184 0.55 10.86 -28.42
N TYR A 185 0.00 12.03 -28.18
CA TYR A 185 -0.06 13.04 -29.25
C TYR A 185 1.38 13.58 -29.42
N THR A 186 2.04 13.10 -30.43
CA THR A 186 3.27 13.70 -30.99
C THR A 186 2.98 15.09 -31.51
#